data_37e7b0fafcfe4c0572ee3f33033b56cb
#
_entry.id   37e7b0fafcfe4c0572ee3f33033b56cb
#
_cell.length_a   1.000
_cell.length_b   1.000
_cell.length_c   1.000
_cell.angle_alpha   90.00
_cell.angle_beta   90.00
_cell.angle_gamma   90.00
#
_symmetry.space_group_name_H-M   'P 1'
#
loop_
_entity.id
_entity.type
_entity.pdbx_description
1 polymer ?
#
loop_
_entity_poly.entity_id
_entity_poly.type
_entity_poly.pdbx_seq_one_letter_code
_entity_poly.pdbx_strand_id
1 'polypeptide(L)'
;MQRFRRLRANPAMRRMVRETRIDPAELIYPIFVAEGENIKTPVDSMPTVYQYSIDRLEEILPQIAGSGISGLLIFGIPAHKDARGTEAYNDEGITQRAIRYIKAHYPDMIVIADVCLCEYTDHGHCGLVCGCRILNDETLPLLSAMSVSLAKAGADIIAPSDMMDGRVAAIRKSLDENGFTDTPIMAYSAKFASGYYSPFRDAAHSAPGFGDRKTYQMDPANGREALREIEDDIREGADMVMVKPALAYLDVLKSARERFDLPLVAYNVSGEFSMVKAAAQMGWIDERRIVMENLTAIKRAGADIIITYHALDAAAWIKEEA
;
A
#
# COMPACT_ATOMS: atom_id res chain seq x y z
N MET A 1 -18.06 44.13 -5.12
CA MET A 1 -17.01 43.25 -5.70
C MET A 1 -16.41 42.39 -4.60
N GLN A 2 -16.46 41.08 -4.74
CA GLN A 2 -15.84 40.12 -3.81
C GLN A 2 -14.33 40.02 -4.08
N ARG A 3 -13.49 40.02 -3.03
CA ARG A 3 -12.02 40.00 -3.14
C ARG A 3 -11.43 38.81 -2.39
N PHE A 4 -11.37 37.66 -3.00
CA PHE A 4 -10.77 36.42 -2.43
C PHE A 4 -9.28 36.55 -2.07
N ARG A 5 -8.52 37.49 -2.70
CA ARG A 5 -7.11 37.73 -2.39
C ARG A 5 -6.84 38.16 -0.94
N ARG A 6 -7.86 38.67 -0.22
CA ARG A 6 -7.70 39.08 1.18
C ARG A 6 -7.18 37.99 2.08
N LEU A 7 -7.67 36.75 1.90
CA LEU A 7 -7.25 35.57 2.67
C LEU A 7 -5.92 34.97 2.21
N ARG A 8 -5.28 35.54 1.16
CA ARG A 8 -4.00 35.07 0.62
C ARG A 8 -2.84 36.06 0.85
N ALA A 9 -3.09 37.15 1.57
CA ALA A 9 -2.22 38.31 1.66
C ALA A 9 -0.81 37.99 2.21
N ASN A 10 -0.71 37.10 3.15
CA ASN A 10 0.57 36.69 3.74
C ASN A 10 0.57 35.20 4.18
N PRO A 11 1.73 34.62 4.52
CA PRO A 11 1.82 33.20 4.92
C PRO A 11 0.99 32.87 6.15
N ALA A 12 0.96 33.71 7.18
CA ALA A 12 0.20 33.47 8.41
C ALA A 12 -1.29 33.37 8.11
N MET A 13 -1.83 34.29 7.31
CA MET A 13 -3.23 34.26 6.88
C MET A 13 -3.54 32.97 6.12
N ARG A 14 -2.68 32.55 5.17
CA ARG A 14 -2.89 31.32 4.42
C ARG A 14 -2.85 30.09 5.32
N ARG A 15 -1.96 30.04 6.33
CA ARG A 15 -1.91 28.93 7.31
C ARG A 15 -3.17 28.89 8.17
N MET A 16 -3.66 30.05 8.58
CA MET A 16 -4.86 30.14 9.46
C MET A 16 -6.11 29.60 8.77
N VAL A 17 -6.30 29.88 7.47
CA VAL A 17 -7.50 29.48 6.71
C VAL A 17 -7.33 28.16 5.94
N ARG A 18 -6.22 27.45 6.14
CA ARG A 18 -5.93 26.19 5.46
C ARG A 18 -6.92 25.11 5.91
N GLU A 19 -7.69 24.55 4.96
CA GLU A 19 -8.71 23.52 5.20
C GLU A 19 -8.08 22.12 5.33
N THR A 20 -7.07 21.82 4.49
CA THR A 20 -6.43 20.50 4.45
C THR A 20 -5.04 20.58 5.06
N ARG A 21 -4.73 19.66 5.97
CA ARG A 21 -3.42 19.50 6.60
C ARG A 21 -3.03 18.04 6.51
N ILE A 22 -1.74 17.76 6.48
CA ILE A 22 -1.18 16.42 6.52
C ILE A 22 -0.47 16.27 7.88
N ASP A 23 -0.78 15.19 8.57
CA ASP A 23 -0.07 14.76 9.75
C ASP A 23 0.84 13.57 9.41
N PRO A 24 2.09 13.48 9.88
CA PRO A 24 2.92 12.30 9.71
C PRO A 24 2.23 11.00 10.16
N ALA A 25 1.38 11.04 11.19
CA ALA A 25 0.62 9.89 11.66
C ALA A 25 -0.39 9.32 10.63
N GLU A 26 -0.74 10.08 9.61
CA GLU A 26 -1.62 9.63 8.52
C GLU A 26 -0.85 8.94 7.37
N LEU A 27 0.50 8.91 7.45
CA LEU A 27 1.36 8.33 6.43
C LEU A 27 1.78 6.90 6.80
N ILE A 28 1.87 6.05 5.77
CA ILE A 28 2.39 4.69 5.87
C ILE A 28 3.56 4.54 4.90
N TYR A 29 4.67 3.98 5.38
CA TYR A 29 5.86 3.76 4.56
C TYR A 29 5.94 2.31 4.06
N PRO A 30 5.95 2.04 2.74
CA PRO A 30 6.12 0.68 2.20
C PRO A 30 7.58 0.22 2.30
N ILE A 31 7.80 -1.03 2.71
CA ILE A 31 9.12 -1.67 2.75
C ILE A 31 9.13 -3.02 2.00
N PHE A 32 10.28 -3.37 1.46
CA PHE A 32 10.54 -4.66 0.82
C PHE A 32 11.52 -5.46 1.68
N VAL A 33 11.12 -6.68 2.07
CA VAL A 33 11.97 -7.58 2.85
C VAL A 33 12.31 -8.81 2.02
N ALA A 34 13.59 -8.98 1.70
CA ALA A 34 14.11 -10.07 0.89
C ALA A 34 14.67 -11.19 1.77
N GLU A 35 14.49 -12.41 1.33
CA GLU A 35 15.11 -13.57 1.96
C GLU A 35 16.63 -13.60 1.71
N GLY A 36 17.37 -13.98 2.75
CA GLY A 36 18.84 -14.01 2.75
C GLY A 36 19.43 -13.22 3.92
N GLU A 37 20.72 -12.97 3.84
CA GLU A 37 21.49 -12.26 4.87
C GLU A 37 22.31 -11.12 4.24
N ASN A 38 22.51 -10.05 4.99
CA ASN A 38 23.32 -8.89 4.61
C ASN A 38 22.89 -8.22 3.28
N ILE A 39 21.56 -8.25 2.99
CA ILE A 39 21.01 -7.67 1.77
C ILE A 39 20.55 -6.22 2.06
N LYS A 40 21.05 -5.29 1.26
CA LYS A 40 20.54 -3.94 1.04
C LYS A 40 20.71 -3.61 -0.43
N THR A 41 19.76 -4.02 -1.25
CA THR A 41 19.80 -3.85 -2.70
C THR A 41 18.95 -2.65 -3.12
N PRO A 42 19.49 -1.65 -3.82
CA PRO A 42 18.71 -0.54 -4.33
C PRO A 42 17.73 -1.03 -5.39
N VAL A 43 16.56 -0.40 -5.43
CA VAL A 43 15.58 -0.61 -6.52
C VAL A 43 15.85 0.46 -7.59
N ASP A 44 16.45 0.07 -8.71
CA ASP A 44 16.93 1.02 -9.74
C ASP A 44 15.83 1.96 -10.26
N SER A 45 14.61 1.45 -10.41
CA SER A 45 13.45 2.21 -10.86
C SER A 45 12.80 3.07 -9.76
N MET A 46 13.27 2.98 -8.50
CA MET A 46 12.72 3.69 -7.34
C MET A 46 13.86 4.30 -6.50
N PRO A 47 14.41 5.44 -6.88
CA PRO A 47 15.54 6.07 -6.17
C PRO A 47 15.27 6.21 -4.66
N THR A 48 16.26 5.84 -3.83
CA THR A 48 16.20 5.83 -2.35
C THR A 48 15.38 4.68 -1.72
N VAL A 49 14.76 3.83 -2.49
CA VAL A 49 14.06 2.61 -2.01
C VAL A 49 14.99 1.41 -2.15
N TYR A 50 14.97 0.55 -1.15
CA TYR A 50 15.82 -0.65 -1.06
C TYR A 50 15.01 -1.89 -0.69
N GLN A 51 15.51 -3.05 -1.10
CA GLN A 51 15.16 -4.34 -0.52
C GLN A 51 16.12 -4.62 0.64
N TYR A 52 15.61 -5.06 1.78
CA TYR A 52 16.41 -5.37 2.97
C TYR A 52 16.23 -6.84 3.37
N SER A 53 17.31 -7.52 3.77
CA SER A 53 17.16 -8.72 4.59
C SER A 53 16.80 -8.36 6.04
N ILE A 54 16.30 -9.32 6.82
CA ILE A 54 15.82 -9.07 8.20
C ILE A 54 16.92 -8.45 9.07
N ASP A 55 18.16 -8.96 8.97
CA ASP A 55 19.32 -8.45 9.72
C ASP A 55 19.73 -7.01 9.36
N ARG A 56 19.22 -6.48 8.23
CA ARG A 56 19.47 -5.10 7.78
C ARG A 56 18.30 -4.14 8.03
N LEU A 57 17.19 -4.61 8.62
CA LEU A 57 16.03 -3.76 8.92
C LEU A 57 16.36 -2.62 9.90
N GLU A 58 17.35 -2.81 10.77
CA GLU A 58 17.81 -1.73 11.70
C GLU A 58 18.37 -0.50 10.97
N GLU A 59 18.59 -0.54 9.68
CA GLU A 59 18.99 0.64 8.91
C GLU A 59 17.82 1.56 8.56
N ILE A 60 16.60 1.05 8.59
CA ILE A 60 15.39 1.81 8.23
C ILE A 60 14.38 1.94 9.38
N LEU A 61 14.20 0.92 10.22
CA LEU A 61 13.20 0.92 11.28
C LEU A 61 13.34 2.07 12.28
N PRO A 62 14.56 2.46 12.77
CA PRO A 62 14.71 3.62 13.65
C PRO A 62 14.26 4.93 13.01
N GLN A 63 14.46 5.07 11.69
CA GLN A 63 14.02 6.25 10.94
C GLN A 63 12.50 6.33 10.88
N ILE A 64 11.83 5.19 10.60
CA ILE A 64 10.36 5.11 10.60
C ILE A 64 9.83 5.43 12.01
N ALA A 65 10.31 4.76 13.04
CA ALA A 65 9.88 4.95 14.42
C ALA A 65 10.07 6.40 14.91
N GLY A 66 11.18 7.05 14.52
CA GLY A 66 11.49 8.44 14.90
C GLY A 66 10.78 9.50 14.06
N SER A 67 10.14 9.13 12.95
CA SER A 67 9.56 10.07 11.99
C SER A 67 8.21 10.66 12.44
N GLY A 68 7.43 9.93 13.25
CA GLY A 68 6.04 10.21 13.59
C GLY A 68 5.03 9.55 12.64
N ILE A 69 5.50 8.72 11.70
CA ILE A 69 4.67 7.85 10.87
C ILE A 69 4.07 6.74 11.74
N SER A 70 2.79 6.40 11.54
CA SER A 70 2.12 5.39 12.36
C SER A 70 2.60 3.96 12.10
N GLY A 71 3.00 3.63 10.89
CA GLY A 71 3.38 2.27 10.57
C GLY A 71 3.96 2.07 9.17
N LEU A 72 4.20 0.83 8.86
CA LEU A 72 4.75 0.38 7.58
C LEU A 72 3.85 -0.66 6.90
N LEU A 73 3.95 -0.70 5.57
CA LEU A 73 3.35 -1.75 4.74
C LEU A 73 4.46 -2.67 4.25
N ILE A 74 4.39 -3.97 4.58
CA ILE A 74 5.46 -4.93 4.29
C ILE A 74 5.13 -5.78 3.06
N PHE A 75 6.14 -5.90 2.17
CA PHE A 75 6.16 -6.81 1.03
C PHE A 75 7.32 -7.79 1.17
N GLY A 76 7.02 -9.09 1.13
CA GLY A 76 8.05 -10.14 1.20
C GLY A 76 8.54 -10.56 -0.18
N ILE A 77 9.84 -10.80 -0.29
CA ILE A 77 10.49 -11.32 -1.50
C ILE A 77 11.14 -12.65 -1.12
N PRO A 78 10.45 -13.78 -1.35
CA PRO A 78 10.97 -15.10 -1.02
C PRO A 78 12.11 -15.51 -1.98
N ALA A 79 13.01 -16.37 -1.51
CA ALA A 79 14.06 -16.98 -2.35
C ALA A 79 13.49 -18.04 -3.31
N HIS A 80 12.38 -18.68 -2.93
CA HIS A 80 11.73 -19.71 -3.73
C HIS A 80 10.31 -19.29 -4.10
N LYS A 81 9.93 -19.55 -5.35
CA LYS A 81 8.59 -19.30 -5.88
C LYS A 81 8.08 -20.57 -6.55
N ASP A 82 6.80 -20.86 -6.43
CA ASP A 82 6.15 -21.98 -7.10
C ASP A 82 4.78 -21.59 -7.68
N ALA A 83 4.14 -22.50 -8.37
CA ALA A 83 2.86 -22.24 -9.03
C ALA A 83 1.69 -21.95 -8.05
N ARG A 84 1.86 -22.22 -6.76
CA ARG A 84 0.85 -22.02 -5.72
C ARG A 84 1.20 -20.89 -4.75
N GLY A 85 2.41 -20.33 -4.84
CA GLY A 85 2.89 -19.32 -3.92
C GLY A 85 3.01 -19.83 -2.48
N THR A 86 3.54 -21.06 -2.27
CA THR A 86 3.51 -21.73 -0.96
C THR A 86 4.23 -20.95 0.14
N GLU A 87 5.25 -20.16 -0.19
CA GLU A 87 5.95 -19.29 0.76
C GLU A 87 5.07 -18.16 1.31
N ALA A 88 3.98 -17.80 0.64
CA ALA A 88 3.06 -16.76 1.10
C ALA A 88 2.37 -17.11 2.44
N TYR A 89 2.04 -18.38 2.62
CA TYR A 89 1.32 -18.91 3.81
C TYR A 89 2.17 -19.86 4.66
N ASN A 90 3.49 -19.86 4.44
CA ASN A 90 4.45 -20.53 5.30
C ASN A 90 4.64 -19.73 6.59
N ASP A 91 4.34 -20.34 7.77
CA ASP A 91 4.49 -19.66 9.07
C ASP A 91 5.96 -19.21 9.33
N GLU A 92 6.95 -19.84 8.66
CA GLU A 92 8.36 -19.45 8.68
C GLU A 92 8.81 -18.71 7.41
N GLY A 93 7.86 -18.23 6.60
CA GLY A 93 8.14 -17.40 5.43
C GLY A 93 8.82 -16.07 5.76
N ILE A 94 9.44 -15.48 4.76
CA ILE A 94 10.21 -14.22 4.95
C ILE A 94 9.37 -13.10 5.56
N THR A 95 8.13 -12.94 5.13
CA THR A 95 7.23 -11.90 5.63
C THR A 95 6.85 -12.13 7.08
N GLN A 96 6.49 -13.36 7.44
CA GLN A 96 6.13 -13.75 8.81
C GLN A 96 7.32 -13.57 9.76
N ARG A 97 8.51 -13.96 9.37
CA ARG A 97 9.75 -13.76 10.16
C ARG A 97 10.06 -12.27 10.35
N ALA A 98 9.90 -11.46 9.28
CA ALA A 98 10.13 -10.02 9.36
C ALA A 98 9.11 -9.33 10.27
N ILE A 99 7.82 -9.71 10.21
CA ILE A 99 6.80 -9.19 11.12
C ILE A 99 7.16 -9.50 12.58
N ARG A 100 7.50 -10.75 12.89
CA ARG A 100 7.95 -11.13 14.24
C ARG A 100 9.15 -10.32 14.71
N TYR A 101 10.14 -10.11 13.84
CA TYR A 101 11.30 -9.28 14.15
C TYR A 101 10.89 -7.84 14.48
N ILE A 102 10.07 -7.22 13.64
CA ILE A 102 9.62 -5.84 13.82
C ILE A 102 8.82 -5.70 15.12
N LYS A 103 7.87 -6.58 15.38
CA LYS A 103 7.05 -6.53 16.60
C LYS A 103 7.85 -6.81 17.88
N ALA A 104 8.92 -7.59 17.81
CA ALA A 104 9.81 -7.83 18.94
C ALA A 104 10.67 -6.60 19.31
N HIS A 105 11.08 -5.79 18.33
CA HIS A 105 11.98 -4.65 18.55
C HIS A 105 11.25 -3.31 18.56
N TYR A 106 10.12 -3.20 17.86
CA TYR A 106 9.29 -2.00 17.70
C TYR A 106 7.81 -2.32 17.96
N PRO A 107 7.41 -2.68 19.19
CA PRO A 107 6.05 -3.18 19.49
C PRO A 107 4.94 -2.18 19.19
N ASP A 108 5.23 -0.88 19.28
CA ASP A 108 4.26 0.20 19.02
C ASP A 108 4.10 0.55 17.53
N MET A 109 4.97 0.01 16.65
CA MET A 109 4.89 0.24 15.21
C MET A 109 3.77 -0.61 14.61
N ILE A 110 2.84 0.02 13.90
CA ILE A 110 1.80 -0.70 13.16
C ILE A 110 2.43 -1.39 11.95
N VAL A 111 2.27 -2.71 11.86
CA VAL A 111 2.71 -3.51 10.74
C VAL A 111 1.50 -3.94 9.92
N ILE A 112 1.40 -3.41 8.70
CA ILE A 112 0.38 -3.75 7.72
C ILE A 112 0.98 -4.79 6.78
N ALA A 113 0.34 -5.94 6.65
CA ALA A 113 0.81 -7.02 5.79
C ALA A 113 0.01 -7.06 4.49
N ASP A 114 0.68 -6.88 3.36
CA ASP A 114 0.08 -7.10 2.03
C ASP A 114 -0.30 -8.57 1.86
N VAL A 115 -1.48 -8.85 1.31
CA VAL A 115 -1.93 -10.20 1.00
C VAL A 115 -2.13 -10.32 -0.50
N CYS A 116 -1.16 -10.93 -1.15
CA CYS A 116 -1.19 -11.26 -2.56
C CYS A 116 -0.24 -12.43 -2.86
N LEU A 117 -0.56 -13.23 -3.85
CA LEU A 117 0.31 -14.34 -4.24
C LEU A 117 1.38 -13.94 -5.26
N CYS A 118 1.31 -12.75 -5.88
CA CYS A 118 2.16 -12.40 -7.03
C CYS A 118 3.66 -12.29 -6.69
N GLU A 119 4.03 -12.01 -5.46
CA GLU A 119 5.41 -12.02 -4.98
C GLU A 119 5.95 -13.45 -4.81
N TYR A 120 5.07 -14.44 -4.64
CA TYR A 120 5.37 -15.81 -4.26
C TYR A 120 5.14 -16.83 -5.37
N THR A 121 4.37 -16.47 -6.41
CA THR A 121 4.14 -17.34 -7.57
C THR A 121 5.24 -17.19 -8.61
N ASP A 122 5.64 -18.31 -9.23
CA ASP A 122 6.63 -18.35 -10.30
C ASP A 122 6.15 -17.68 -11.60
N HIS A 123 4.84 -17.63 -11.79
CA HIS A 123 4.18 -16.95 -12.92
C HIS A 123 3.81 -15.47 -12.65
N GLY A 124 3.98 -14.96 -11.42
CA GLY A 124 3.76 -13.55 -11.05
C GLY A 124 2.30 -13.08 -11.09
N HIS A 125 1.30 -13.94 -11.23
CA HIS A 125 -0.11 -13.58 -11.08
C HIS A 125 -0.58 -13.65 -9.62
N CYS A 126 -1.64 -12.88 -9.29
CA CYS A 126 -2.17 -12.74 -7.94
C CYS A 126 -3.03 -13.92 -7.48
N GLY A 127 -3.30 -14.90 -8.34
CA GLY A 127 -4.10 -16.08 -8.04
C GLY A 127 -3.58 -17.33 -8.75
N LEU A 128 -4.18 -18.46 -8.46
CA LEU A 128 -3.91 -19.73 -9.11
C LEU A 128 -4.20 -19.68 -10.61
N VAL A 129 -3.42 -20.40 -11.38
CA VAL A 129 -3.47 -20.40 -12.85
C VAL A 129 -3.88 -21.78 -13.38
N CYS A 130 -4.82 -21.80 -14.33
CA CYS A 130 -5.13 -22.97 -15.16
C CYS A 130 -5.08 -22.57 -16.64
N GLY A 131 -4.09 -23.03 -17.38
CA GLY A 131 -3.77 -22.52 -18.72
C GLY A 131 -3.43 -21.05 -18.69
N CYS A 132 -4.26 -20.19 -19.29
CA CYS A 132 -4.12 -18.73 -19.25
C CYS A 132 -5.20 -18.04 -18.39
N ARG A 133 -5.95 -18.80 -17.58
CA ARG A 133 -7.03 -18.28 -16.72
C ARG A 133 -6.57 -18.19 -15.26
N ILE A 134 -6.91 -17.08 -14.63
CA ILE A 134 -6.76 -16.93 -13.18
C ILE A 134 -8.02 -17.51 -12.53
N LEU A 135 -7.83 -18.40 -11.55
CA LEU A 135 -8.89 -19.11 -10.85
C LEU A 135 -9.28 -18.35 -9.59
N ASN A 136 -10.42 -17.68 -9.61
CA ASN A 136 -10.88 -16.86 -8.48
C ASN A 136 -11.11 -17.70 -7.22
N ASP A 137 -12.08 -18.61 -7.26
CA ASP A 137 -12.59 -19.30 -6.07
C ASP A 137 -11.54 -20.24 -5.46
N GLU A 138 -10.71 -20.87 -6.30
CA GLU A 138 -9.63 -21.75 -5.85
C GLU A 138 -8.48 -20.97 -5.19
N THR A 139 -8.39 -19.65 -5.45
CA THR A 139 -7.39 -18.76 -4.85
C THR A 139 -7.78 -18.34 -3.43
N LEU A 140 -9.07 -18.16 -3.14
CA LEU A 140 -9.56 -17.65 -1.86
C LEU A 140 -9.04 -18.42 -0.63
N PRO A 141 -8.98 -19.76 -0.62
CA PRO A 141 -8.41 -20.49 0.51
C PRO A 141 -6.94 -20.19 0.77
N LEU A 142 -6.14 -19.90 -0.27
CA LEU A 142 -4.71 -19.56 -0.11
C LEU A 142 -4.54 -18.16 0.46
N LEU A 143 -5.34 -17.18 0.02
CA LEU A 143 -5.36 -15.83 0.57
C LEU A 143 -5.79 -15.84 2.05
N SER A 144 -6.78 -16.67 2.39
CA SER A 144 -7.21 -16.89 3.78
C SER A 144 -6.09 -17.49 4.63
N ALA A 145 -5.41 -18.52 4.14
CA ALA A 145 -4.28 -19.15 4.83
C ALA A 145 -3.12 -18.16 5.04
N MET A 146 -2.78 -17.36 4.02
CA MET A 146 -1.77 -16.30 4.11
C MET A 146 -2.15 -15.28 5.19
N SER A 147 -3.39 -14.81 5.18
CA SER A 147 -3.89 -13.81 6.14
C SER A 147 -3.79 -14.30 7.59
N VAL A 148 -4.17 -15.55 7.85
CA VAL A 148 -4.06 -16.18 9.18
C VAL A 148 -2.59 -16.34 9.59
N SER A 149 -1.71 -16.77 8.68
CA SER A 149 -0.27 -16.91 8.94
C SER A 149 0.38 -15.55 9.28
N LEU A 150 0.02 -14.48 8.56
CA LEU A 150 0.51 -13.12 8.84
C LEU A 150 -0.01 -12.57 10.17
N ALA A 151 -1.30 -12.80 10.50
CA ALA A 151 -1.89 -12.42 11.78
C ALA A 151 -1.22 -13.17 12.95
N LYS A 152 -0.95 -14.47 12.82
CA LYS A 152 -0.17 -15.27 13.79
C LYS A 152 1.24 -14.72 14.00
N ALA A 153 1.86 -14.21 12.95
CA ALA A 153 3.19 -13.58 13.04
C ALA A 153 3.17 -12.22 13.77
N GLY A 154 1.99 -11.62 13.98
CA GLY A 154 1.80 -10.36 14.70
C GLY A 154 1.50 -9.16 13.80
N ALA A 155 1.06 -9.36 12.55
CA ALA A 155 0.57 -8.26 11.73
C ALA A 155 -0.63 -7.58 12.41
N ASP A 156 -0.60 -6.27 12.50
CA ASP A 156 -1.67 -5.47 13.11
C ASP A 156 -2.85 -5.27 12.13
N ILE A 157 -2.58 -5.24 10.82
CA ILE A 157 -3.59 -5.04 9.76
C ILE A 157 -3.31 -5.99 8.60
N ILE A 158 -4.34 -6.63 8.08
CA ILE A 158 -4.30 -7.48 6.89
C ILE A 158 -4.81 -6.67 5.68
N ALA A 159 -4.00 -6.61 4.61
CA ALA A 159 -4.27 -5.74 3.46
C ALA A 159 -4.33 -6.52 2.13
N PRO A 160 -5.49 -7.14 1.79
CA PRO A 160 -5.64 -7.92 0.57
C PRO A 160 -5.57 -7.04 -0.68
N SER A 161 -4.60 -7.34 -1.56
CA SER A 161 -4.30 -6.58 -2.78
C SER A 161 -4.45 -7.38 -4.08
N ASP A 162 -4.94 -8.59 -4.00
CA ASP A 162 -5.05 -9.57 -5.08
C ASP A 162 -6.16 -9.28 -6.09
N MET A 163 -7.28 -8.68 -5.66
CA MET A 163 -8.49 -8.37 -6.44
C MET A 163 -9.31 -9.60 -6.85
N MET A 164 -9.28 -10.69 -6.09
CA MET A 164 -10.23 -11.81 -6.29
C MET A 164 -11.60 -11.46 -5.70
N ASP A 165 -12.68 -11.80 -6.39
CA ASP A 165 -14.03 -11.57 -5.91
C ASP A 165 -14.30 -12.41 -4.64
N GLY A 166 -14.93 -11.82 -3.61
CA GLY A 166 -15.27 -12.51 -2.36
C GLY A 166 -14.10 -12.71 -1.39
N ARG A 167 -12.92 -12.15 -1.67
CA ARG A 167 -11.71 -12.35 -0.87
C ARG A 167 -11.80 -11.77 0.53
N VAL A 168 -12.44 -10.60 0.68
CA VAL A 168 -12.56 -9.96 2.01
C VAL A 168 -13.43 -10.80 2.92
N ALA A 169 -14.56 -11.33 2.43
CA ALA A 169 -15.42 -12.23 3.21
C ALA A 169 -14.70 -13.53 3.61
N ALA A 170 -13.94 -14.14 2.67
CA ALA A 170 -13.18 -15.35 2.94
C ALA A 170 -12.08 -15.12 3.99
N ILE A 171 -11.35 -14.00 3.90
CA ILE A 171 -10.29 -13.62 4.84
C ILE A 171 -10.90 -13.29 6.21
N ARG A 172 -11.96 -12.47 6.30
CA ARG A 172 -12.62 -12.10 7.56
C ARG A 172 -13.11 -13.35 8.29
N LYS A 173 -13.80 -14.23 7.60
CA LYS A 173 -14.25 -15.50 8.16
C LYS A 173 -13.09 -16.34 8.71
N SER A 174 -12.02 -16.45 7.93
CA SER A 174 -10.87 -17.26 8.33
C SER A 174 -10.12 -16.66 9.53
N LEU A 175 -9.97 -15.34 9.59
CA LEU A 175 -9.39 -14.65 10.75
C LEU A 175 -10.23 -14.88 12.00
N ASP A 176 -11.55 -14.74 11.93
CA ASP A 176 -12.46 -14.93 13.06
C ASP A 176 -12.45 -16.38 13.58
N GLU A 177 -12.51 -17.36 12.67
CA GLU A 177 -12.44 -18.79 13.01
C GLU A 177 -11.11 -19.20 13.68
N ASN A 178 -10.03 -18.43 13.44
CA ASN A 178 -8.72 -18.65 14.06
C ASN A 178 -8.43 -17.74 15.26
N GLY A 179 -9.42 -16.96 15.75
CA GLY A 179 -9.33 -16.14 16.96
C GLY A 179 -8.74 -14.75 16.73
N PHE A 180 -8.59 -14.29 15.48
CA PHE A 180 -8.11 -12.96 15.10
C PHE A 180 -9.28 -11.99 14.84
N THR A 181 -10.28 -11.98 15.72
CA THR A 181 -11.48 -11.15 15.58
C THR A 181 -11.19 -9.65 15.64
N ASP A 182 -10.10 -9.25 16.30
CA ASP A 182 -9.70 -7.85 16.46
C ASP A 182 -8.71 -7.36 15.38
N THR A 183 -8.31 -8.24 14.44
CA THR A 183 -7.41 -7.86 13.34
C THR A 183 -8.18 -7.20 12.21
N PRO A 184 -8.00 -5.90 11.95
CA PRO A 184 -8.71 -5.19 10.88
C PRO A 184 -8.23 -5.57 9.49
N ILE A 185 -9.13 -5.41 8.50
CA ILE A 185 -8.85 -5.60 7.09
C ILE A 185 -8.83 -4.25 6.38
N MET A 186 -7.69 -3.90 5.77
CA MET A 186 -7.50 -2.76 4.87
C MET A 186 -7.56 -3.26 3.42
N ALA A 187 -8.75 -3.29 2.83
CA ALA A 187 -8.94 -3.85 1.50
C ALA A 187 -8.49 -2.89 0.39
N TYR A 188 -7.78 -3.43 -0.60
CA TYR A 188 -7.49 -2.72 -1.86
C TYR A 188 -8.73 -2.73 -2.76
N SER A 189 -9.78 -2.09 -2.33
CA SER A 189 -11.12 -2.21 -2.90
C SER A 189 -11.23 -1.69 -4.33
N ALA A 190 -10.53 -0.59 -4.64
CA ALA A 190 -10.52 -0.02 -5.99
C ALA A 190 -9.08 0.01 -6.53
N LYS A 191 -8.59 -1.14 -6.99
CA LYS A 191 -7.26 -1.29 -7.59
C LYS A 191 -7.38 -1.45 -9.10
N PHE A 192 -6.87 -0.46 -9.81
CA PHE A 192 -6.93 -0.40 -11.27
C PHE A 192 -5.74 -1.11 -11.94
N ALA A 193 -5.95 -1.65 -13.15
CA ALA A 193 -4.90 -2.21 -14.01
C ALA A 193 -4.06 -1.06 -14.59
N SER A 194 -3.13 -0.55 -13.79
CA SER A 194 -2.41 0.70 -14.06
C SER A 194 -0.99 0.50 -14.60
N GLY A 195 -0.59 1.38 -15.51
CA GLY A 195 0.80 1.52 -15.96
C GLY A 195 1.75 2.05 -14.89
N TYR A 196 1.24 2.66 -13.82
CA TYR A 196 2.03 3.20 -12.70
C TYR A 196 2.65 2.13 -11.79
N TYR A 197 2.43 0.81 -12.04
CA TYR A 197 2.97 -0.26 -11.20
C TYR A 197 4.33 -0.80 -11.67
N SER A 198 4.87 -0.35 -12.80
CA SER A 198 6.11 -0.92 -13.34
C SER A 198 7.27 -0.94 -12.34
N PRO A 199 7.59 0.17 -11.62
CA PRO A 199 8.68 0.14 -10.66
C PRO A 199 8.44 -0.81 -9.46
N PHE A 200 7.20 -0.99 -9.03
CA PHE A 200 6.87 -1.97 -7.99
C PHE A 200 7.13 -3.41 -8.46
N ARG A 201 6.80 -3.71 -9.72
CA ARG A 201 7.05 -5.06 -10.28
C ARG A 201 8.53 -5.41 -10.29
N ASP A 202 9.39 -4.41 -10.54
CA ASP A 202 10.84 -4.57 -10.43
C ASP A 202 11.25 -4.81 -8.97
N ALA A 203 10.73 -4.00 -8.05
CA ALA A 203 11.04 -4.07 -6.62
C ALA A 203 10.61 -5.40 -5.96
N ALA A 204 9.47 -5.95 -6.34
CA ALA A 204 8.88 -7.17 -5.76
C ALA A 204 9.12 -8.43 -6.61
N HIS A 205 9.84 -8.31 -7.73
CA HIS A 205 10.03 -9.41 -8.71
C HIS A 205 8.70 -10.09 -9.08
N SER A 206 7.63 -9.30 -9.30
CA SER A 206 6.26 -9.77 -9.46
C SER A 206 5.65 -9.44 -10.84
N ALA A 207 6.48 -9.27 -11.86
CA ALA A 207 5.99 -9.09 -13.22
C ALA A 207 5.23 -10.35 -13.69
N PRO A 208 4.04 -10.23 -14.34
CA PRO A 208 3.32 -11.39 -14.85
C PRO A 208 4.13 -12.07 -15.95
N GLY A 209 4.30 -13.39 -15.86
CA GLY A 209 5.03 -14.21 -16.81
C GLY A 209 4.29 -14.41 -18.14
N PHE A 210 3.00 -14.13 -18.19
CA PHE A 210 2.16 -14.15 -19.39
C PHE A 210 1.01 -13.15 -19.27
N GLY A 211 0.44 -12.71 -20.40
CA GLY A 211 -0.74 -11.85 -20.45
C GLY A 211 -0.57 -10.54 -19.67
N ASP A 212 -1.65 -10.15 -18.98
CA ASP A 212 -1.68 -8.99 -18.10
C ASP A 212 -2.61 -9.24 -16.89
N ARG A 213 -2.88 -8.22 -16.08
CA ARG A 213 -3.76 -8.34 -14.90
C ARG A 213 -5.16 -7.77 -15.08
N LYS A 214 -5.57 -7.44 -16.32
CA LYS A 214 -6.86 -6.78 -16.59
C LYS A 214 -8.08 -7.68 -16.40
N THR A 215 -7.89 -9.00 -16.26
CA THR A 215 -8.98 -9.94 -15.97
C THR A 215 -9.44 -9.90 -14.51
N TYR A 216 -8.67 -9.27 -13.61
CA TYR A 216 -9.02 -9.16 -12.20
C TYR A 216 -8.70 -7.79 -11.57
N GLN A 217 -7.85 -6.96 -12.17
CA GLN A 217 -7.71 -5.54 -11.80
C GLN A 217 -8.64 -4.70 -12.68
N MET A 218 -9.21 -3.66 -12.10
CA MET A 218 -10.24 -2.83 -12.73
C MET A 218 -9.72 -2.08 -13.95
N ASP A 219 -10.58 -1.88 -14.95
CA ASP A 219 -10.28 -1.03 -16.10
C ASP A 219 -10.14 0.44 -15.65
N PRO A 220 -9.04 1.13 -16.00
CA PRO A 220 -8.85 2.55 -15.70
C PRO A 220 -9.97 3.46 -16.20
N ALA A 221 -10.75 3.05 -17.19
CA ALA A 221 -11.87 3.81 -17.73
C ALA A 221 -13.16 3.72 -16.89
N ASN A 222 -13.22 2.85 -15.84
CA ASN A 222 -14.46 2.47 -15.16
C ASN A 222 -14.58 3.03 -13.73
N GLY A 223 -14.74 4.34 -13.55
CA GLY A 223 -14.89 4.95 -12.22
C GLY A 223 -16.12 4.49 -11.41
N ARG A 224 -17.25 4.15 -12.08
CA ARG A 224 -18.47 3.67 -11.40
C ARG A 224 -18.35 2.24 -10.86
N GLU A 225 -17.53 1.41 -11.47
CA GLU A 225 -17.21 0.07 -11.01
C GLU A 225 -16.51 0.13 -9.65
N ALA A 226 -15.55 1.05 -9.48
CA ALA A 226 -14.83 1.27 -8.24
C ALA A 226 -15.73 1.44 -7.00
N LEU A 227 -16.83 2.18 -7.15
CA LEU A 227 -17.76 2.39 -6.03
C LEU A 227 -18.56 1.14 -5.67
N ARG A 228 -18.78 0.23 -6.62
CA ARG A 228 -19.41 -1.07 -6.35
C ARG A 228 -18.43 -2.03 -5.67
N GLU A 229 -17.19 -2.08 -6.14
CA GLU A 229 -16.12 -2.87 -5.51
C GLU A 229 -15.91 -2.45 -4.05
N ILE A 230 -15.84 -1.14 -3.78
CA ILE A 230 -15.76 -0.60 -2.42
C ILE A 230 -16.97 -1.02 -1.59
N GLU A 231 -18.19 -0.89 -2.13
CA GLU A 231 -19.42 -1.27 -1.42
C GLU A 231 -19.48 -2.76 -1.09
N ASP A 232 -19.02 -3.61 -2.00
CA ASP A 232 -18.98 -5.06 -1.77
C ASP A 232 -17.91 -5.44 -0.73
N ASP A 233 -16.69 -4.89 -0.80
CA ASP A 233 -15.67 -5.11 0.21
C ASP A 233 -16.13 -4.68 1.62
N ILE A 234 -16.88 -3.55 1.72
CA ILE A 234 -17.51 -3.11 2.98
C ILE A 234 -18.51 -4.15 3.49
N ARG A 235 -19.38 -4.68 2.63
CA ARG A 235 -20.36 -5.72 3.01
C ARG A 235 -19.70 -7.02 3.41
N GLU A 236 -18.56 -7.33 2.84
CA GLU A 236 -17.74 -8.50 3.13
C GLU A 236 -16.95 -8.37 4.44
N GLY A 237 -16.87 -7.17 5.05
CA GLY A 237 -16.27 -6.92 6.36
C GLY A 237 -14.91 -6.21 6.30
N ALA A 238 -14.63 -5.41 5.28
CA ALA A 238 -13.50 -4.49 5.29
C ALA A 238 -13.71 -3.38 6.34
N ASP A 239 -12.67 -3.10 7.14
CA ASP A 239 -12.64 -2.01 8.12
C ASP A 239 -12.13 -0.70 7.52
N MET A 240 -11.29 -0.80 6.49
CA MET A 240 -10.74 0.31 5.72
C MET A 240 -10.78 -0.07 4.23
N VAL A 241 -11.01 0.93 3.38
CA VAL A 241 -11.08 0.73 1.92
C VAL A 241 -10.06 1.61 1.22
N MET A 242 -9.46 1.11 0.13
CA MET A 242 -8.34 1.76 -0.53
C MET A 242 -8.61 1.98 -2.02
N VAL A 243 -8.17 3.15 -2.52
CA VAL A 243 -8.04 3.44 -3.95
C VAL A 243 -6.57 3.40 -4.36
N LYS A 244 -6.25 2.64 -5.40
CA LYS A 244 -4.90 2.45 -5.94
C LYS A 244 -4.90 2.43 -7.48
N PRO A 245 -4.12 3.28 -8.16
CA PRO A 245 -3.30 4.39 -7.67
C PRO A 245 -4.08 5.59 -7.12
N ALA A 246 -3.36 6.62 -6.62
CA ALA A 246 -3.99 7.80 -6.02
C ALA A 246 -4.16 8.97 -6.99
N LEU A 247 -3.06 9.50 -7.55
CA LEU A 247 -3.08 10.81 -8.24
C LEU A 247 -3.93 10.84 -9.50
N ALA A 248 -3.92 9.77 -10.29
CA ALA A 248 -4.74 9.68 -11.50
C ALA A 248 -6.21 9.32 -11.22
N TYR A 249 -6.58 9.09 -9.94
CA TYR A 249 -7.90 8.60 -9.51
C TYR A 249 -8.47 9.43 -8.34
N LEU A 250 -8.12 10.73 -8.25
CA LEU A 250 -8.65 11.63 -7.23
C LEU A 250 -10.18 11.83 -7.34
N ASP A 251 -10.74 11.67 -8.51
CA ASP A 251 -12.19 11.67 -8.77
C ASP A 251 -12.86 10.45 -8.11
N VAL A 252 -12.24 9.28 -8.17
CA VAL A 252 -12.71 8.06 -7.50
C VAL A 252 -12.61 8.22 -5.98
N LEU A 253 -11.47 8.73 -5.46
CA LEU A 253 -11.29 9.05 -4.05
C LEU A 253 -12.38 10.01 -3.55
N LYS A 254 -12.64 11.08 -4.30
CA LYS A 254 -13.66 12.07 -3.96
C LYS A 254 -15.05 11.43 -3.92
N SER A 255 -15.38 10.64 -4.94
CA SER A 255 -16.67 9.95 -5.03
C SER A 255 -16.85 8.90 -3.92
N ALA A 256 -15.79 8.19 -3.55
CA ALA A 256 -15.80 7.23 -2.44
C ALA A 256 -16.05 7.95 -1.10
N ARG A 257 -15.33 9.06 -0.84
CA ARG A 257 -15.53 9.87 0.38
C ARG A 257 -16.94 10.44 0.51
N GLU A 258 -17.57 10.79 -0.59
CA GLU A 258 -18.95 11.31 -0.57
C GLU A 258 -20.01 10.23 -0.30
N ARG A 259 -19.65 8.95 -0.50
CA ARG A 259 -20.59 7.83 -0.39
C ARG A 259 -20.36 6.96 0.85
N PHE A 260 -19.12 6.86 1.36
CA PHE A 260 -18.76 5.94 2.42
C PHE A 260 -18.05 6.66 3.57
N ASP A 261 -18.40 6.27 4.81
CA ASP A 261 -17.87 6.87 6.04
C ASP A 261 -16.70 6.08 6.66
N LEU A 262 -16.27 4.96 6.04
CA LEU A 262 -15.11 4.19 6.50
C LEU A 262 -13.81 4.98 6.29
N PRO A 263 -12.74 4.65 7.06
CA PRO A 263 -11.41 5.17 6.77
C PRO A 263 -11.01 4.86 5.32
N LEU A 264 -10.72 5.94 4.57
CA LEU A 264 -10.37 5.87 3.15
C LEU A 264 -8.87 5.99 2.99
N VAL A 265 -8.26 4.97 2.40
CA VAL A 265 -6.82 4.89 2.13
C VAL A 265 -6.54 5.21 0.67
N ALA A 266 -5.46 5.94 0.42
CA ALA A 266 -4.97 6.18 -0.93
C ALA A 266 -3.53 5.69 -1.07
N TYR A 267 -3.22 4.96 -2.13
CA TYR A 267 -1.86 4.53 -2.40
C TYR A 267 -1.21 5.41 -3.48
N ASN A 268 -0.29 6.29 -3.06
CA ASN A 268 0.62 7.00 -3.93
C ASN A 268 1.72 6.03 -4.38
N VAL A 269 1.54 5.43 -5.56
CA VAL A 269 2.26 4.24 -6.01
C VAL A 269 3.64 4.51 -6.57
N SER A 270 4.38 3.44 -6.82
CA SER A 270 5.78 3.46 -7.28
C SER A 270 6.03 4.30 -8.53
N GLY A 271 5.15 4.22 -9.55
CA GLY A 271 5.29 5.04 -10.76
C GLY A 271 5.06 6.53 -10.49
N GLU A 272 4.10 6.88 -9.65
CA GLU A 272 3.86 8.26 -9.24
C GLU A 272 5.07 8.81 -8.47
N PHE A 273 5.65 8.01 -7.57
CA PHE A 273 6.89 8.31 -6.85
C PHE A 273 8.08 8.52 -7.81
N SER A 274 8.33 7.55 -8.68
CA SER A 274 9.49 7.55 -9.60
C SER A 274 9.43 8.70 -10.60
N MET A 275 8.24 9.08 -11.08
CA MET A 275 8.06 10.25 -11.96
C MET A 275 8.49 11.54 -11.28
N VAL A 276 8.17 11.73 -10.00
CA VAL A 276 8.60 12.91 -9.24
C VAL A 276 10.11 12.91 -9.03
N LYS A 277 10.69 11.77 -8.59
CA LYS A 277 12.14 11.63 -8.40
C LYS A 277 12.91 11.90 -9.70
N ALA A 278 12.48 11.32 -10.82
CA ALA A 278 13.13 11.52 -12.11
C ALA A 278 13.10 13.00 -12.58
N ALA A 279 11.94 13.65 -12.48
CA ALA A 279 11.81 15.05 -12.87
C ALA A 279 12.61 15.99 -11.94
N ALA A 280 12.68 15.67 -10.64
CA ALA A 280 13.47 16.41 -9.67
C ALA A 280 14.99 16.26 -9.93
N GLN A 281 15.47 15.05 -10.25
CA GLN A 281 16.86 14.81 -10.62
C GLN A 281 17.30 15.61 -11.86
N MET A 282 16.39 15.82 -12.80
CA MET A 282 16.62 16.66 -13.98
C MET A 282 16.53 18.18 -13.69
N GLY A 283 16.17 18.55 -12.47
CA GLY A 283 15.99 19.98 -12.09
C GLY A 283 14.75 20.64 -12.69
N TRP A 284 13.80 19.86 -13.21
CA TRP A 284 12.59 20.41 -13.85
C TRP A 284 11.51 20.81 -12.84
N ILE A 285 11.52 20.18 -11.66
CA ILE A 285 10.58 20.44 -10.56
C ILE A 285 11.32 20.53 -9.22
N ASP A 286 10.73 21.23 -8.27
CA ASP A 286 11.11 21.20 -6.85
C ASP A 286 10.42 20.00 -6.19
N GLU A 287 11.20 19.01 -5.78
CA GLU A 287 10.71 17.75 -5.22
C GLU A 287 9.82 17.98 -4.01
N ARG A 288 10.31 18.73 -3.00
CA ARG A 288 9.55 18.99 -1.77
C ARG A 288 8.19 19.63 -2.08
N ARG A 289 8.16 20.62 -2.92
CA ARG A 289 6.92 21.33 -3.28
C ARG A 289 5.92 20.42 -3.97
N ILE A 290 6.37 19.63 -4.94
CA ILE A 290 5.49 18.73 -5.70
C ILE A 290 4.98 17.59 -4.82
N VAL A 291 5.84 16.97 -3.99
CA VAL A 291 5.42 15.92 -3.07
C VAL A 291 4.35 16.43 -2.10
N MET A 292 4.60 17.57 -1.44
CA MET A 292 3.65 18.15 -0.49
C MET A 292 2.35 18.59 -1.16
N GLU A 293 2.39 19.05 -2.41
CA GLU A 293 1.20 19.39 -3.19
C GLU A 293 0.40 18.13 -3.55
N ASN A 294 1.06 17.05 -4.00
CA ASN A 294 0.44 15.78 -4.33
C ASN A 294 -0.24 15.15 -3.11
N LEU A 295 0.45 15.07 -1.98
CA LEU A 295 -0.11 14.53 -0.73
C LEU A 295 -1.30 15.37 -0.26
N THR A 296 -1.19 16.71 -0.36
CA THR A 296 -2.31 17.62 -0.05
C THR A 296 -3.49 17.40 -0.99
N ALA A 297 -3.25 17.16 -2.28
CA ALA A 297 -4.31 16.88 -3.26
C ALA A 297 -5.04 15.57 -2.95
N ILE A 298 -4.30 14.51 -2.59
CA ILE A 298 -4.83 13.21 -2.18
C ILE A 298 -5.69 13.36 -0.91
N LYS A 299 -5.16 14.05 0.11
CA LYS A 299 -5.89 14.33 1.35
C LYS A 299 -7.16 15.15 1.11
N ARG A 300 -7.06 16.20 0.30
CA ARG A 300 -8.20 17.06 -0.07
C ARG A 300 -9.27 16.31 -0.86
N ALA A 301 -8.89 15.29 -1.64
CA ALA A 301 -9.84 14.42 -2.33
C ALA A 301 -10.62 13.50 -1.38
N GLY A 302 -10.13 13.31 -0.14
CA GLY A 302 -10.87 12.59 0.90
C GLY A 302 -10.13 11.44 1.57
N ALA A 303 -8.87 11.19 1.25
CA ALA A 303 -8.09 10.16 1.93
C ALA A 303 -7.87 10.51 3.41
N ASP A 304 -8.07 9.56 4.31
CA ASP A 304 -7.70 9.65 5.72
C ASP A 304 -6.25 9.21 5.93
N ILE A 305 -5.83 8.18 5.19
CA ILE A 305 -4.51 7.55 5.28
C ILE A 305 -3.87 7.53 3.90
N ILE A 306 -2.57 7.80 3.83
CA ILE A 306 -1.82 7.79 2.57
C ILE A 306 -0.63 6.85 2.67
N ILE A 307 -0.61 5.81 1.83
CA ILE A 307 0.55 4.96 1.65
C ILE A 307 1.44 5.62 0.59
N THR A 308 2.70 5.91 0.91
CA THR A 308 3.61 6.57 -0.02
C THR A 308 5.08 6.29 0.29
N TYR A 309 5.89 6.11 -0.73
CA TYR A 309 7.36 6.02 -0.60
C TYR A 309 8.02 7.36 -0.23
N HIS A 310 7.28 8.47 -0.34
CA HIS A 310 7.72 9.79 0.15
C HIS A 310 7.46 10.01 1.64
N ALA A 311 6.93 9.04 2.39
CA ALA A 311 6.45 9.25 3.75
C ALA A 311 7.54 9.78 4.69
N LEU A 312 8.77 9.25 4.63
CA LEU A 312 9.88 9.70 5.46
C LEU A 312 10.31 11.15 5.13
N ASP A 313 10.46 11.45 3.83
CA ASP A 313 10.79 12.80 3.36
C ASP A 313 9.70 13.79 3.79
N ALA A 314 8.44 13.45 3.56
CA ALA A 314 7.30 14.30 3.90
C ALA A 314 7.19 14.54 5.41
N ALA A 315 7.38 13.50 6.24
CA ALA A 315 7.37 13.63 7.69
C ALA A 315 8.49 14.57 8.19
N ALA A 316 9.70 14.47 7.61
CA ALA A 316 10.80 15.36 7.93
C ALA A 316 10.45 16.83 7.56
N TRP A 317 9.92 17.07 6.36
CA TRP A 317 9.55 18.43 5.92
C TRP A 317 8.40 19.03 6.73
N ILE A 318 7.44 18.22 7.17
CA ILE A 318 6.34 18.69 8.05
C ILE A 318 6.91 19.15 9.40
N LYS A 319 7.86 18.39 9.98
CA LYS A 319 8.52 18.77 11.25
C LYS A 319 9.32 20.07 11.15
N GLU A 320 9.94 20.35 10.00
CA GLU A 320 10.67 21.61 9.77
C GLU A 320 9.74 22.83 9.67
N GLU A 321 8.46 22.66 9.31
CA GLU A 321 7.48 23.74 9.15
C GLU A 321 6.65 24.01 10.42
N ALA A 322 6.71 23.10 11.41
CA ALA A 322 5.96 23.18 12.66
C ALA A 322 6.61 24.17 13.64
#